data_2b025fd641f8787dc1f6ef944fb70d49
#
_entry.id   2b025fd641f8787dc1f6ef944fb70d49
#
_cell.length_a   1.000
_cell.length_b   1.000
_cell.length_c   1.000
_cell.angle_alpha   90.00
_cell.angle_beta   90.00
_cell.angle_gamma   90.00
#
_symmetry.space_group_name_H-M   'P 1'
#
loop_
_entity.id
_entity.type
_entity.pdbx_description
1 polymer ?
#
loop_
_entity_poly.entity_id
_entity_poly.type
_entity_poly.pdbx_seq_one_letter_code
_entity_poly.pdbx_strand_id
1 'polypeptide(L)'
;REYNENWPKGRTNHYWFDLNRDWLPAQLPESKARIRTFNEWLPNILTDHHEMGTNSTFFFQPGIPSRVNPLTPDTNQKLTKKIGAYHEDALNKIGSLYYSEEDYDDFYYGKGSTYPDVNGSIGILFEQGSSRGHIQNSDNGILTFPFTIRNQLTTVFSTWKASNEMKTEILNYYRSFYKKSRNLGLKEKFNSLIFEAPKDPATTYHLGEVLKLHKVKIHRISKDLDLNGKIYLKKNSIAIPLNQKKIRLLKAMFNKQKKFEDSLFYDVSAWSFQHSFNVNFDYSKSKDIIGEEIQDLIHPVGILDKKVEYAYLFEGNGYFTPGALYSLLNKGLRVKIGLKPFKLEGKSYDYGTYLISVKNQSLNSDQIYNLISVIASHYSLQISCVK
;
A
#
# COMPACT_ATOMS: atom_id res chain seq x y z
N ARG A 1 14.36 -29.39 -11.60
CA ARG A 1 13.58 -29.30 -12.82
C ARG A 1 12.13 -28.99 -12.46
N GLU A 2 11.66 -27.83 -12.84
CA GLU A 2 10.32 -27.38 -12.53
C GLU A 2 9.46 -27.50 -13.79
N TYR A 3 8.91 -28.68 -14.02
CA TYR A 3 7.90 -28.86 -15.06
C TYR A 3 6.51 -28.41 -14.59
N ASN A 4 6.30 -28.42 -13.28
CA ASN A 4 5.08 -27.95 -12.64
C ASN A 4 5.46 -27.54 -11.22
N GLU A 5 5.25 -26.26 -10.88
CA GLU A 5 5.51 -25.75 -9.55
C GLU A 5 4.59 -26.43 -8.53
N ASN A 6 5.18 -26.96 -7.47
CA ASN A 6 4.43 -27.43 -6.32
C ASN A 6 3.82 -26.22 -5.58
N TRP A 7 2.71 -26.48 -4.91
CA TRP A 7 2.15 -25.49 -4.00
C TRP A 7 3.06 -25.30 -2.76
N PRO A 8 3.31 -24.06 -2.26
CA PRO A 8 2.88 -22.79 -2.85
C PRO A 8 3.64 -22.44 -4.10
N LYS A 9 2.93 -21.92 -5.11
CA LYS A 9 3.53 -21.42 -6.34
C LYS A 9 4.32 -20.13 -6.09
N GLY A 10 5.19 -19.72 -7.01
CA GLY A 10 6.06 -18.54 -6.89
C GLY A 10 5.38 -17.17 -6.84
N ARG A 11 4.04 -17.11 -6.77
CA ARG A 11 3.25 -15.88 -6.75
C ARG A 11 3.43 -15.05 -5.47
N THR A 12 3.57 -15.70 -4.32
CA THR A 12 3.60 -15.07 -3.02
C THR A 12 4.99 -15.09 -2.39
N ASN A 13 5.24 -14.18 -1.44
CA ASN A 13 6.41 -14.26 -0.57
C ASN A 13 6.26 -15.37 0.50
N HIS A 14 7.23 -15.51 1.41
CA HIS A 14 7.23 -16.51 2.48
C HIS A 14 6.04 -16.41 3.45
N TYR A 15 5.38 -15.25 3.49
CA TYR A 15 4.22 -14.99 4.34
C TYR A 15 2.90 -15.03 3.57
N TRP A 16 2.90 -15.55 2.32
CA TRP A 16 1.72 -15.74 1.48
C TRP A 16 1.06 -14.47 0.97
N PHE A 17 1.80 -13.37 0.95
CA PHE A 17 1.33 -12.11 0.39
C PHE A 17 1.75 -11.95 -1.07
N ASP A 18 0.83 -11.43 -1.88
CA ASP A 18 1.11 -11.04 -3.25
C ASP A 18 1.82 -9.69 -3.30
N LEU A 19 3.12 -9.71 -3.61
CA LEU A 19 3.95 -8.51 -3.68
C LEU A 19 3.52 -7.56 -4.80
N ASN A 20 2.84 -8.08 -5.84
CA ASN A 20 2.31 -7.26 -6.92
C ASN A 20 0.89 -6.71 -6.62
N ARG A 21 0.49 -6.70 -5.35
CA ARG A 21 -0.66 -5.96 -4.82
C ARG A 21 -0.26 -4.99 -3.71
N ASP A 22 1.02 -4.98 -3.34
CA ASP A 22 1.53 -4.23 -2.18
C ASP A 22 2.34 -2.96 -2.55
N TRP A 23 2.33 -2.51 -3.81
CA TRP A 23 3.00 -1.27 -4.19
C TRP A 23 2.36 -0.03 -3.56
N LEU A 24 1.04 0.02 -3.44
CA LEU A 24 0.34 1.14 -2.81
C LEU A 24 0.29 1.03 -1.28
N PRO A 25 -0.12 -0.11 -0.68
CA PRO A 25 -0.14 -0.28 0.78
C PRO A 25 1.26 -0.30 1.40
N ALA A 26 2.25 -0.83 0.71
CA ALA A 26 3.65 -0.93 1.10
C ALA A 26 3.86 -1.49 2.52
N GLN A 27 3.17 -2.60 2.83
CA GLN A 27 3.24 -3.22 4.15
C GLN A 27 4.47 -4.10 4.33
N LEU A 28 4.92 -4.73 3.24
CA LEU A 28 5.96 -5.74 3.26
C LEU A 28 7.36 -5.12 3.07
N PRO A 29 8.41 -5.72 3.66
CA PRO A 29 9.77 -5.17 3.57
C PRO A 29 10.27 -5.06 2.14
N GLU A 30 9.94 -6.03 1.27
CA GLU A 30 10.27 -6.02 -0.15
C GLU A 30 9.63 -4.83 -0.87
N SER A 31 8.35 -4.59 -0.61
CA SER A 31 7.62 -3.45 -1.17
C SER A 31 8.18 -2.12 -0.66
N LYS A 32 8.50 -2.02 0.63
CA LYS A 32 9.12 -0.83 1.21
C LYS A 32 10.46 -0.50 0.56
N ALA A 33 11.30 -1.51 0.31
CA ALA A 33 12.57 -1.34 -0.39
C ALA A 33 12.35 -0.84 -1.82
N ARG A 34 11.44 -1.47 -2.55
CA ARG A 34 11.09 -1.14 -3.94
C ARG A 34 10.55 0.28 -4.08
N ILE A 35 9.63 0.69 -3.19
CA ILE A 35 9.06 2.05 -3.20
C ILE A 35 10.12 3.12 -2.87
N ARG A 36 11.07 2.83 -1.96
CA ARG A 36 12.21 3.75 -1.70
C ARG A 36 13.02 3.97 -2.97
N THR A 37 13.47 2.89 -3.61
CA THR A 37 14.23 2.94 -4.86
C THR A 37 13.47 3.66 -5.96
N PHE A 38 12.17 3.33 -6.16
CA PHE A 38 11.34 4.03 -7.12
C PHE A 38 11.29 5.55 -6.89
N ASN A 39 11.09 5.97 -5.63
CA ASN A 39 11.00 7.39 -5.28
C ASN A 39 12.37 8.12 -5.30
N GLU A 40 13.47 7.42 -5.21
CA GLU A 40 14.83 7.98 -5.40
C GLU A 40 15.14 8.21 -6.87
N TRP A 41 14.84 7.24 -7.72
CA TRP A 41 15.12 7.32 -9.16
C TRP A 41 14.05 8.06 -9.95
N LEU A 42 12.79 7.90 -9.62
CA LEU A 42 11.63 8.40 -10.37
C LEU A 42 11.78 8.14 -11.88
N PRO A 43 11.86 6.86 -12.28
CA PRO A 43 12.09 6.50 -13.67
C PRO A 43 10.98 7.04 -14.58
N ASN A 44 11.31 7.40 -15.80
CA ASN A 44 10.29 7.85 -16.78
C ASN A 44 9.44 6.71 -17.31
N ILE A 45 10.03 5.51 -17.40
CA ILE A 45 9.34 4.26 -17.75
C ILE A 45 9.77 3.18 -16.75
N LEU A 46 8.83 2.36 -16.34
CA LEU A 46 9.08 1.14 -15.57
C LEU A 46 8.37 -0.03 -16.25
N THR A 47 9.10 -1.10 -16.50
CA THR A 47 8.55 -2.35 -17.06
C THR A 47 8.41 -3.40 -15.96
N ASP A 48 7.26 -4.04 -15.92
CA ASP A 48 6.90 -5.10 -14.98
C ASP A 48 6.75 -6.42 -15.77
N HIS A 49 7.73 -7.30 -15.62
CA HIS A 49 7.85 -8.51 -16.44
C HIS A 49 7.27 -9.72 -15.71
N HIS A 50 6.23 -10.30 -16.29
CA HIS A 50 5.45 -11.41 -15.73
C HIS A 50 5.35 -12.60 -16.68
N GLU A 51 4.81 -13.69 -16.13
CA GLU A 51 4.41 -14.88 -16.86
C GLU A 51 2.93 -15.21 -16.61
N MET A 52 2.25 -15.63 -17.65
CA MET A 52 0.85 -16.07 -17.63
C MET A 52 0.73 -17.56 -18.00
N GLY A 53 -0.50 -18.05 -18.22
CA GLY A 53 -0.74 -19.45 -18.58
C GLY A 53 0.02 -19.89 -19.84
N THR A 54 0.46 -21.14 -19.85
CA THR A 54 1.27 -21.72 -20.95
C THR A 54 0.60 -21.61 -22.33
N ASN A 55 -0.73 -21.69 -22.39
CA ASN A 55 -1.50 -21.60 -23.64
C ASN A 55 -1.74 -20.16 -24.12
N SER A 56 -1.24 -19.18 -23.38
CA SER A 56 -1.23 -17.78 -23.81
C SER A 56 -0.01 -17.48 -24.70
N THR A 57 0.00 -16.30 -25.33
CA THR A 57 1.10 -15.86 -26.17
C THR A 57 2.01 -14.87 -25.45
N PHE A 58 1.99 -13.63 -25.86
CA PHE A 58 2.67 -12.53 -25.20
C PHE A 58 1.71 -11.32 -25.12
N PHE A 59 1.63 -10.69 -23.95
CA PHE A 59 0.86 -9.46 -23.78
C PHE A 59 1.79 -8.30 -23.45
N PHE A 60 1.44 -7.12 -23.92
CA PHE A 60 2.00 -5.85 -23.46
C PHE A 60 0.93 -4.75 -23.40
N GLN A 61 1.04 -3.86 -22.41
CA GLN A 61 0.14 -2.71 -22.29
C GLN A 61 0.23 -1.75 -23.50
N PRO A 62 -0.88 -1.03 -23.80
CA PRO A 62 -2.04 -0.80 -22.92
C PRO A 62 -2.97 -2.01 -22.83
N GLY A 63 -3.69 -2.08 -21.69
CA GLY A 63 -4.80 -3.01 -21.47
C GLY A 63 -6.12 -2.46 -22.02
N ILE A 64 -7.24 -2.98 -21.51
CA ILE A 64 -8.59 -2.56 -21.93
C ILE A 64 -8.83 -1.09 -21.58
N PRO A 65 -9.16 -0.21 -22.54
CA PRO A 65 -9.29 1.23 -22.32
C PRO A 65 -10.34 1.63 -21.26
N SER A 66 -11.45 0.90 -21.16
CA SER A 66 -12.51 1.15 -20.14
C SER A 66 -12.10 0.73 -18.72
N ARG A 67 -10.97 0.02 -18.56
CA ARG A 67 -10.42 -0.46 -17.30
C ARG A 67 -9.18 0.31 -16.83
N VAL A 68 -9.05 1.55 -17.26
CA VAL A 68 -7.98 2.47 -16.80
C VAL A 68 -8.50 3.33 -15.65
N ASN A 69 -7.68 3.55 -14.63
CA ASN A 69 -8.07 4.41 -13.53
C ASN A 69 -8.18 5.88 -13.99
N PRO A 70 -9.30 6.59 -13.68
CA PRO A 70 -9.50 7.98 -14.10
C PRO A 70 -8.45 8.98 -13.58
N LEU A 71 -7.63 8.60 -12.60
CA LEU A 71 -6.51 9.42 -12.12
C LEU A 71 -5.28 9.33 -13.03
N THR A 72 -5.17 8.30 -13.85
CA THR A 72 -4.14 8.18 -14.89
C THR A 72 -4.43 9.19 -16.01
N PRO A 73 -3.51 10.07 -16.37
CA PRO A 73 -3.75 11.03 -17.45
C PRO A 73 -3.87 10.36 -18.83
N ASP A 74 -4.81 10.79 -19.67
CA ASP A 74 -4.95 10.29 -21.05
C ASP A 74 -3.63 10.33 -21.84
N THR A 75 -2.77 11.31 -21.56
CA THR A 75 -1.45 11.41 -22.20
C THR A 75 -0.57 10.23 -21.83
N ASN A 76 -0.69 9.65 -20.63
CA ASN A 76 0.02 8.45 -20.23
C ASN A 76 -0.38 7.29 -21.17
N GLN A 77 -1.65 6.99 -21.28
CA GLN A 77 -2.17 5.90 -22.11
C GLN A 77 -1.83 6.08 -23.59
N LYS A 78 -1.87 7.32 -24.10
CA LYS A 78 -1.42 7.63 -25.48
C LYS A 78 0.07 7.34 -25.68
N LEU A 79 0.92 7.64 -24.71
CA LEU A 79 2.35 7.33 -24.77
C LEU A 79 2.60 5.83 -24.64
N THR A 80 1.89 5.15 -23.74
CA THR A 80 1.94 3.69 -23.60
C THR A 80 1.59 3.00 -24.92
N LYS A 81 0.53 3.44 -25.61
CA LYS A 81 0.16 2.92 -26.93
C LYS A 81 1.23 3.19 -28.00
N LYS A 82 1.85 4.38 -28.01
CA LYS A 82 2.97 4.69 -28.92
C LYS A 82 4.18 3.79 -28.65
N ILE A 83 4.50 3.55 -27.37
CA ILE A 83 5.59 2.63 -27.00
C ILE A 83 5.23 1.20 -27.42
N GLY A 84 3.96 0.81 -27.27
CA GLY A 84 3.44 -0.49 -27.72
C GLY A 84 3.74 -0.78 -29.19
N ALA A 85 3.68 0.21 -30.08
CA ALA A 85 4.02 0.04 -31.50
C ALA A 85 5.49 -0.39 -31.72
N TYR A 86 6.41 -0.02 -30.83
CA TYR A 86 7.79 -0.51 -30.87
C TYR A 86 7.90 -1.97 -30.44
N HIS A 87 7.06 -2.41 -29.50
CA HIS A 87 7.00 -3.81 -29.08
C HIS A 87 6.41 -4.67 -30.18
N GLU A 88 5.33 -4.20 -30.81
CA GLU A 88 4.70 -4.82 -31.98
C GLU A 88 5.71 -5.04 -33.12
N ASP A 89 6.42 -3.99 -33.55
CA ASP A 89 7.45 -4.07 -34.60
C ASP A 89 8.55 -5.07 -34.22
N ALA A 90 8.99 -5.08 -32.96
CA ALA A 90 10.05 -5.96 -32.51
C ALA A 90 9.60 -7.43 -32.41
N LEU A 91 8.42 -7.72 -31.92
CA LEU A 91 7.87 -9.07 -31.81
C LEU A 91 7.52 -9.65 -33.19
N ASN A 92 6.97 -8.83 -34.10
CA ASN A 92 6.73 -9.23 -35.51
C ASN A 92 8.01 -9.67 -36.21
N LYS A 93 9.13 -8.98 -36.01
CA LYS A 93 10.42 -9.33 -36.58
C LYS A 93 10.96 -10.69 -36.19
N ILE A 94 10.61 -11.14 -34.97
CA ILE A 94 11.02 -12.46 -34.47
C ILE A 94 9.93 -13.53 -34.64
N GLY A 95 8.78 -13.18 -35.24
CA GLY A 95 7.67 -14.10 -35.48
C GLY A 95 6.97 -14.56 -34.19
N SER A 96 6.94 -13.73 -33.14
CA SER A 96 6.26 -14.06 -31.89
C SER A 96 4.81 -13.53 -31.90
N LEU A 97 3.86 -14.39 -31.52
CA LEU A 97 2.47 -14.02 -31.35
C LEU A 97 2.29 -13.15 -30.08
N TYR A 98 1.45 -12.14 -30.17
CA TYR A 98 1.15 -11.24 -29.06
C TYR A 98 -0.26 -10.67 -29.18
N TYR A 99 -0.71 -10.01 -28.11
CA TYR A 99 -1.93 -9.19 -28.07
C TYR A 99 -1.76 -7.99 -27.15
N SER A 100 -2.62 -7.01 -27.29
CA SER A 100 -2.64 -5.76 -26.54
C SER A 100 -4.08 -5.21 -26.55
N GLU A 101 -4.39 -4.28 -25.66
CA GLU A 101 -5.75 -3.67 -25.51
C GLU A 101 -6.86 -4.68 -25.13
N GLU A 102 -6.48 -5.84 -24.60
CA GLU A 102 -7.36 -6.93 -24.17
C GLU A 102 -7.00 -7.40 -22.76
N ASP A 103 -7.88 -8.19 -22.11
CA ASP A 103 -7.76 -8.89 -20.84
C ASP A 103 -7.40 -8.03 -19.63
N TYR A 104 -6.29 -7.33 -19.66
CA TYR A 104 -5.69 -6.68 -18.52
C TYR A 104 -6.26 -5.29 -18.24
N ASP A 105 -6.37 -4.96 -16.95
CA ASP A 105 -6.73 -3.64 -16.46
C ASP A 105 -5.51 -2.79 -16.12
N ASP A 106 -5.70 -1.47 -16.08
CA ASP A 106 -4.74 -0.49 -15.59
C ASP A 106 -5.40 0.40 -14.51
N PHE A 107 -5.97 -0.23 -13.48
CA PHE A 107 -6.83 0.44 -12.52
C PHE A 107 -6.24 0.55 -11.11
N TYR A 108 -5.81 -0.55 -10.52
CA TYR A 108 -5.30 -0.55 -9.14
C TYR A 108 -3.82 -0.19 -9.07
N TYR A 109 -3.50 0.94 -8.46
CA TYR A 109 -2.12 1.42 -8.33
C TYR A 109 -1.23 0.66 -7.34
N GLY A 110 -1.65 -0.46 -6.86
CA GLY A 110 -0.85 -1.37 -6.05
C GLY A 110 -0.05 -2.40 -6.85
N LYS A 111 -0.04 -2.30 -8.18
CA LYS A 111 0.71 -3.16 -9.13
C LYS A 111 1.95 -2.43 -9.65
N GLY A 112 2.98 -3.18 -10.03
CA GLY A 112 4.21 -2.63 -10.59
C GLY A 112 4.02 -1.88 -11.90
N SER A 113 3.06 -2.33 -12.72
CA SER A 113 2.73 -1.69 -13.99
C SER A 113 1.87 -0.43 -13.86
N THR A 114 1.13 -0.23 -12.76
CA THR A 114 0.19 0.88 -12.61
C THR A 114 0.65 1.94 -11.61
N TYR A 115 1.40 1.57 -10.58
CA TYR A 115 1.96 2.51 -9.61
C TYR A 115 2.79 3.64 -10.24
N PRO A 116 3.59 3.41 -11.29
CA PRO A 116 4.31 4.47 -12.00
C PRO A 116 3.38 5.56 -12.56
N ASP A 117 2.22 5.20 -13.07
CA ASP A 117 1.31 6.10 -13.78
C ASP A 117 0.72 7.19 -12.89
N VAL A 118 0.50 6.90 -11.63
CA VAL A 118 0.04 7.90 -10.64
C VAL A 118 1.19 8.74 -10.08
N ASN A 119 2.42 8.42 -10.48
CA ASN A 119 3.65 9.11 -10.08
C ASN A 119 4.36 9.84 -11.23
N GLY A 120 3.75 9.92 -12.42
CA GLY A 120 4.28 10.65 -13.56
C GLY A 120 5.25 9.87 -14.44
N SER A 121 5.40 8.58 -14.18
CA SER A 121 6.10 7.62 -15.01
C SER A 121 5.11 6.95 -15.97
N ILE A 122 5.60 6.08 -16.83
CA ILE A 122 4.81 5.17 -17.67
C ILE A 122 5.11 3.75 -17.19
N GLY A 123 4.10 3.08 -16.62
CA GLY A 123 4.19 1.67 -16.28
C GLY A 123 3.84 0.81 -17.47
N ILE A 124 4.51 -0.30 -17.66
CA ILE A 124 4.25 -1.24 -18.76
C ILE A 124 4.29 -2.66 -18.20
N LEU A 125 3.18 -3.37 -18.32
CA LEU A 125 3.11 -4.81 -18.05
C LEU A 125 3.52 -5.58 -19.30
N PHE A 126 4.40 -6.54 -19.09
CA PHE A 126 4.66 -7.62 -20.04
C PHE A 126 4.25 -8.95 -19.41
N GLU A 127 3.49 -9.75 -20.16
CA GLU A 127 3.10 -11.09 -19.74
C GLU A 127 3.48 -12.10 -20.82
N GLN A 128 4.32 -13.05 -20.47
CA GLN A 128 4.78 -14.12 -21.37
C GLN A 128 4.08 -15.43 -21.03
N GLY A 129 3.57 -16.15 -22.03
CA GLY A 129 3.14 -17.53 -21.83
C GLY A 129 4.28 -18.36 -21.23
N SER A 130 4.05 -19.01 -20.06
CA SER A 130 5.13 -19.64 -19.29
C SER A 130 5.55 -20.99 -19.86
N SER A 131 6.87 -21.16 -20.07
CA SER A 131 7.49 -22.45 -20.38
C SER A 131 7.73 -23.33 -19.14
N ARG A 132 7.36 -22.86 -17.96
CA ARG A 132 7.58 -23.57 -16.69
C ARG A 132 9.03 -23.98 -16.46
N GLY A 133 9.93 -23.10 -16.79
CA GLY A 133 11.38 -23.27 -16.58
C GLY A 133 12.10 -24.09 -17.65
N HIS A 134 11.40 -24.88 -18.50
CA HIS A 134 12.03 -25.70 -19.52
C HIS A 134 11.30 -25.71 -20.85
N ILE A 135 10.28 -26.55 -20.95
CA ILE A 135 9.54 -26.83 -22.17
C ILE A 135 8.12 -27.24 -21.81
N GLN A 136 7.17 -26.71 -22.53
CA GLN A 136 5.75 -27.07 -22.42
C GLN A 136 5.14 -27.28 -23.80
N ASN A 137 4.19 -28.19 -23.89
CA ASN A 137 3.28 -28.24 -25.02
C ASN A 137 2.18 -27.20 -24.80
N SER A 138 1.97 -26.33 -25.75
CA SER A 138 0.92 -25.31 -25.73
C SER A 138 0.03 -25.44 -26.98
N ASP A 139 -1.11 -24.77 -26.96
CA ASP A 139 -2.01 -24.71 -28.13
C ASP A 139 -1.36 -24.00 -29.31
N ASN A 140 -0.29 -23.21 -29.06
CA ASN A 140 0.50 -22.52 -30.07
C ASN A 140 1.81 -23.29 -30.47
N GLY A 141 1.91 -24.57 -30.09
CA GLY A 141 3.10 -25.38 -30.33
C GLY A 141 4.01 -25.52 -29.12
N ILE A 142 5.22 -26.01 -29.36
CA ILE A 142 6.20 -26.21 -28.27
C ILE A 142 6.74 -24.88 -27.77
N LEU A 143 6.54 -24.59 -26.51
CA LEU A 143 7.04 -23.41 -25.82
C LEU A 143 8.28 -23.76 -25.00
N THR A 144 9.42 -23.16 -25.34
CA THR A 144 10.71 -23.41 -24.68
C THR A 144 11.15 -22.23 -23.83
N PHE A 145 11.96 -22.48 -22.81
CA PHE A 145 12.55 -21.42 -21.97
C PHE A 145 13.42 -20.42 -22.76
N PRO A 146 14.31 -20.83 -23.71
CA PRO A 146 15.01 -19.88 -24.56
C PRO A 146 14.09 -18.98 -25.40
N PHE A 147 12.93 -19.47 -25.82
CA PHE A 147 11.93 -18.67 -26.54
C PHE A 147 11.33 -17.59 -25.62
N THR A 148 10.97 -17.94 -24.38
CA THR A 148 10.39 -16.99 -23.43
C THR A 148 11.40 -15.91 -23.02
N ILE A 149 12.68 -16.28 -22.81
CA ILE A 149 13.77 -15.32 -22.58
C ILE A 149 13.92 -14.37 -23.77
N ARG A 150 13.93 -14.90 -24.99
CA ARG A 150 14.07 -14.09 -26.21
C ARG A 150 12.97 -13.04 -26.31
N ASN A 151 11.72 -13.41 -26.06
CA ASN A 151 10.60 -12.48 -26.12
C ASN A 151 10.72 -11.37 -25.08
N GLN A 152 10.97 -11.71 -23.81
CA GLN A 152 11.16 -10.74 -22.73
C GLN A 152 12.35 -9.79 -23.05
N LEU A 153 13.47 -10.31 -23.51
CA LEU A 153 14.63 -9.49 -23.87
C LEU A 153 14.36 -8.59 -25.09
N THR A 154 13.59 -9.07 -26.07
CA THR A 154 13.18 -8.29 -27.25
C THR A 154 12.36 -7.07 -26.83
N THR A 155 11.44 -7.23 -25.87
CA THR A 155 10.62 -6.11 -25.37
C THR A 155 11.43 -5.14 -24.50
N VAL A 156 12.45 -5.59 -23.78
CA VAL A 156 13.42 -4.69 -23.12
C VAL A 156 14.12 -3.80 -24.13
N PHE A 157 14.68 -4.36 -25.20
CA PHE A 157 15.36 -3.58 -26.24
C PHE A 157 14.42 -2.65 -27.00
N SER A 158 13.19 -3.08 -27.28
CA SER A 158 12.20 -2.21 -27.93
C SER A 158 11.75 -1.07 -27.00
N THR A 159 11.68 -1.28 -25.68
CA THR A 159 11.47 -0.21 -24.71
C THR A 159 12.61 0.81 -24.72
N TRP A 160 13.86 0.37 -24.77
CA TRP A 160 15.01 1.27 -24.88
C TRP A 160 15.00 2.08 -26.17
N LYS A 161 14.68 1.43 -27.30
CA LYS A 161 14.53 2.11 -28.58
C LYS A 161 13.44 3.18 -28.52
N ALA A 162 12.24 2.83 -28.04
CA ALA A 162 11.14 3.78 -27.83
C ALA A 162 11.55 4.94 -26.91
N SER A 163 12.22 4.65 -25.79
CA SER A 163 12.68 5.65 -24.82
C SER A 163 13.64 6.65 -25.45
N ASN A 164 14.54 6.20 -26.35
CA ASN A 164 15.48 7.06 -27.02
C ASN A 164 14.80 7.92 -28.10
N GLU A 165 13.97 7.31 -28.93
CA GLU A 165 13.30 8.01 -30.05
C GLU A 165 12.19 8.96 -29.56
N MET A 166 11.48 8.61 -28.48
CA MET A 166 10.42 9.40 -27.89
C MET A 166 10.88 10.27 -26.70
N LYS A 167 12.18 10.42 -26.48
CA LYS A 167 12.79 11.10 -25.31
C LYS A 167 12.12 12.43 -25.00
N THR A 168 11.95 13.29 -25.99
CA THR A 168 11.37 14.62 -25.81
C THR A 168 9.91 14.56 -25.33
N GLU A 169 9.09 13.67 -25.90
CA GLU A 169 7.69 13.51 -25.51
C GLU A 169 7.58 12.99 -24.09
N ILE A 170 8.39 12.01 -23.72
CA ILE A 170 8.40 11.37 -22.40
C ILE A 170 8.84 12.38 -21.33
N LEU A 171 9.91 13.13 -21.55
CA LEU A 171 10.37 14.17 -20.63
C LEU A 171 9.37 15.31 -20.47
N ASN A 172 8.71 15.72 -21.56
CA ASN A 172 7.65 16.72 -21.52
C ASN A 172 6.42 16.21 -20.77
N TYR A 173 6.05 14.94 -20.94
CA TYR A 173 4.99 14.30 -20.16
C TYR A 173 5.33 14.36 -18.66
N TYR A 174 6.49 13.88 -18.25
CA TYR A 174 6.95 13.87 -16.87
C TYR A 174 6.88 15.29 -16.24
N ARG A 175 7.44 16.29 -16.92
CA ARG A 175 7.37 17.69 -16.46
C ARG A 175 5.94 18.19 -16.33
N SER A 176 5.10 17.91 -17.34
CA SER A 176 3.71 18.39 -17.37
C SER A 176 2.84 17.71 -16.32
N PHE A 177 3.12 16.44 -15.99
CA PHE A 177 2.42 15.68 -14.97
C PHE A 177 2.48 16.40 -13.62
N TYR A 178 3.66 16.76 -13.14
CA TYR A 178 3.81 17.45 -11.85
C TYR A 178 3.23 18.86 -11.85
N LYS A 179 3.36 19.58 -12.97
CA LYS A 179 2.71 20.90 -13.13
C LYS A 179 1.19 20.78 -13.05
N LYS A 180 0.60 19.84 -13.78
CA LYS A 180 -0.85 19.58 -13.75
C LYS A 180 -1.31 19.04 -12.38
N SER A 181 -0.55 18.19 -11.73
CA SER A 181 -0.86 17.68 -10.39
C SER A 181 -0.89 18.82 -9.36
N ARG A 182 0.08 19.74 -9.38
CA ARG A 182 0.06 20.91 -8.51
C ARG A 182 -1.18 21.79 -8.75
N ASN A 183 -1.52 22.03 -10.02
CA ASN A 183 -2.72 22.79 -10.38
C ASN A 183 -4.02 22.07 -9.94
N LEU A 184 -4.04 20.74 -10.00
CA LEU A 184 -5.15 19.93 -9.46
C LEU A 184 -5.31 20.18 -7.96
N GLY A 185 -4.23 20.11 -7.19
CA GLY A 185 -4.25 20.36 -5.75
C GLY A 185 -4.72 21.77 -5.38
N LEU A 186 -4.34 22.78 -6.17
CA LEU A 186 -4.81 24.16 -5.98
C LEU A 186 -6.31 24.36 -6.24
N LYS A 187 -6.91 23.52 -7.08
CA LYS A 187 -8.34 23.58 -7.44
C LYS A 187 -9.22 22.73 -6.52
N GLU A 188 -8.63 21.98 -5.57
CA GLU A 188 -9.41 21.18 -4.63
C GLU A 188 -10.33 22.06 -3.76
N LYS A 189 -11.54 21.54 -3.48
CA LYS A 189 -12.51 22.23 -2.62
C LYS A 189 -12.04 22.40 -1.19
N PHE A 190 -11.15 21.49 -0.75
CA PHE A 190 -10.58 21.44 0.60
C PHE A 190 -9.08 21.70 0.53
N ASN A 191 -8.52 22.21 1.62
CA ASN A 191 -7.08 22.50 1.72
C ASN A 191 -6.28 21.31 2.25
N SER A 192 -6.91 20.50 3.08
CA SER A 192 -6.26 19.33 3.69
C SER A 192 -7.23 18.20 3.98
N LEU A 193 -6.66 17.00 4.09
CA LEU A 193 -7.24 15.83 4.68
C LEU A 193 -6.62 15.65 6.07
N ILE A 194 -7.43 15.32 7.08
CA ILE A 194 -6.98 15.08 8.44
C ILE A 194 -7.37 13.67 8.83
N PHE A 195 -6.47 12.98 9.54
CA PHE A 195 -6.78 11.67 10.07
C PHE A 195 -6.18 11.44 11.45
N GLU A 196 -6.82 10.56 12.20
CA GLU A 196 -6.39 10.11 13.50
C GLU A 196 -7.04 8.75 13.82
N ALA A 197 -6.30 7.86 14.48
CA ALA A 197 -6.83 6.70 15.18
C ALA A 197 -6.87 7.02 16.69
N PRO A 198 -8.02 7.49 17.24
CA PRO A 198 -8.06 8.06 18.58
C PRO A 198 -7.68 7.07 19.69
N LYS A 199 -8.00 5.79 19.50
CA LYS A 199 -7.71 4.71 20.46
C LYS A 199 -6.39 4.00 20.20
N ASP A 200 -5.76 4.25 19.05
CA ASP A 200 -4.52 3.60 18.63
C ASP A 200 -3.56 4.56 17.92
N PRO A 201 -2.75 5.30 18.66
CA PRO A 201 -1.73 6.18 18.09
C PRO A 201 -0.74 5.45 17.17
N ALA A 202 -0.54 4.14 17.36
CA ALA A 202 0.33 3.33 16.53
C ALA A 202 -0.20 3.19 15.10
N THR A 203 -1.51 3.06 14.91
CA THR A 203 -2.13 3.06 13.58
C THR A 203 -1.97 4.42 12.89
N THR A 204 -2.12 5.54 13.62
CA THR A 204 -1.86 6.89 13.05
C THR A 204 -0.40 7.02 12.61
N TYR A 205 0.52 6.59 13.46
CA TYR A 205 1.96 6.56 13.16
C TYR A 205 2.25 5.72 11.91
N HIS A 206 1.73 4.50 11.85
CA HIS A 206 1.99 3.58 10.76
C HIS A 206 1.45 4.08 9.40
N LEU A 207 0.23 4.64 9.37
CA LEU A 207 -0.28 5.29 8.16
C LEU A 207 0.61 6.49 7.76
N GLY A 208 1.09 7.24 8.74
CA GLY A 208 2.06 8.31 8.51
C GLY A 208 3.37 7.81 7.89
N GLU A 209 3.90 6.67 8.34
CA GLU A 209 5.09 6.03 7.74
C GLU A 209 4.85 5.64 6.27
N VAL A 210 3.70 5.02 5.97
CA VAL A 210 3.33 4.68 4.58
C VAL A 210 3.28 5.92 3.71
N LEU A 211 2.64 7.00 4.16
CA LEU A 211 2.56 8.26 3.43
C LEU A 211 3.95 8.87 3.17
N LYS A 212 4.81 8.88 4.17
CA LYS A 212 6.20 9.39 4.02
C LYS A 212 7.04 8.53 3.09
N LEU A 213 6.89 7.21 3.13
CA LEU A 213 7.54 6.29 2.20
C LEU A 213 7.23 6.66 0.74
N HIS A 214 5.99 7.03 0.47
CA HIS A 214 5.52 7.52 -0.84
C HIS A 214 5.87 8.99 -1.13
N LYS A 215 6.68 9.64 -0.27
CA LYS A 215 7.06 11.06 -0.39
C LYS A 215 5.84 12.01 -0.37
N VAL A 216 4.79 11.64 0.32
CA VAL A 216 3.67 12.52 0.65
C VAL A 216 4.08 13.43 1.80
N LYS A 217 3.84 14.74 1.66
CA LYS A 217 4.03 15.70 2.73
C LYS A 217 2.90 15.60 3.74
N ILE A 218 3.26 15.44 5.00
CA ILE A 218 2.35 15.37 6.13
C ILE A 218 2.74 16.39 7.20
N HIS A 219 1.75 16.89 7.94
CA HIS A 219 1.92 17.95 8.93
C HIS A 219 1.23 17.59 10.24
N ARG A 220 1.69 18.15 11.35
CA ARG A 220 0.89 18.24 12.56
C ARG A 220 -0.30 19.16 12.33
N ILE A 221 -1.41 18.94 13.03
CA ILE A 221 -2.43 19.97 13.11
C ILE A 221 -2.00 21.06 14.12
N SER A 222 -2.37 22.31 13.87
CA SER A 222 -1.93 23.46 14.68
C SER A 222 -2.60 23.52 16.05
N LYS A 223 -3.82 23.02 16.17
CA LYS A 223 -4.68 22.99 17.38
C LYS A 223 -5.65 21.83 17.34
N ASP A 224 -6.25 21.52 18.47
CA ASP A 224 -7.35 20.55 18.53
C ASP A 224 -8.55 21.04 17.72
N LEU A 225 -9.24 20.12 17.07
CA LEU A 225 -10.34 20.40 16.13
C LEU A 225 -11.54 19.50 16.40
N ASP A 226 -12.74 20.06 16.28
CA ASP A 226 -13.98 19.30 16.08
C ASP A 226 -14.40 19.43 14.61
N LEU A 227 -14.45 18.33 13.90
CA LEU A 227 -14.91 18.26 12.51
C LEU A 227 -15.97 17.18 12.40
N ASN A 228 -17.18 17.58 12.02
CA ASN A 228 -18.31 16.67 11.84
C ASN A 228 -18.59 15.78 13.07
N GLY A 229 -18.43 16.32 14.28
CA GLY A 229 -18.64 15.61 15.54
C GLY A 229 -17.51 14.64 15.91
N LYS A 230 -16.36 14.73 15.25
CA LYS A 230 -15.15 13.97 15.59
C LYS A 230 -14.09 14.93 16.12
N ILE A 231 -13.49 14.58 17.24
CA ILE A 231 -12.39 15.34 17.85
C ILE A 231 -11.06 14.83 17.30
N TYR A 232 -10.26 15.76 16.76
CA TYR A 232 -8.90 15.53 16.28
C TYR A 232 -7.93 16.26 17.23
N LEU A 233 -7.07 15.51 17.91
CA LEU A 233 -6.15 16.07 18.89
C LEU A 233 -4.81 16.46 18.23
N LYS A 234 -4.32 17.66 18.53
CA LYS A 234 -3.04 18.18 18.01
C LYS A 234 -1.87 17.20 18.21
N LYS A 235 -1.84 16.53 19.35
CA LYS A 235 -0.77 15.59 19.71
C LYS A 235 -0.75 14.30 18.86
N ASN A 236 -1.90 13.89 18.32
CA ASN A 236 -2.06 12.59 17.67
C ASN A 236 -2.40 12.71 16.18
N SER A 237 -3.12 13.77 15.78
CA SER A 237 -3.65 13.90 14.41
C SER A 237 -2.61 14.35 13.41
N ILE A 238 -2.79 13.89 12.17
CA ILE A 238 -1.97 14.26 11.03
C ILE A 238 -2.83 14.98 9.98
N ALA A 239 -2.34 16.10 9.47
CA ALA A 239 -2.92 16.81 8.34
C ALA A 239 -2.09 16.55 7.06
N ILE A 240 -2.77 16.30 5.96
CA ILE A 240 -2.17 16.13 4.63
C ILE A 240 -2.62 17.29 3.76
N PRO A 241 -1.77 18.25 3.43
CA PRO A 241 -2.11 19.31 2.47
C PRO A 241 -2.44 18.72 1.10
N LEU A 242 -3.55 19.14 0.48
CA LEU A 242 -3.93 18.66 -0.85
C LEU A 242 -3.13 19.38 -1.96
N ASN A 243 -2.62 20.58 -1.68
CA ASN A 243 -1.75 21.31 -2.61
C ASN A 243 -0.33 20.76 -2.56
N GLN A 244 -0.11 19.57 -3.13
CA GLN A 244 1.20 18.96 -3.22
C GLN A 244 1.39 18.15 -4.51
N LYS A 245 2.64 17.83 -4.86
CA LYS A 245 2.97 17.09 -6.09
C LYS A 245 2.33 15.71 -6.16
N LYS A 246 2.13 15.07 -5.00
CA LYS A 246 1.59 13.71 -4.87
C LYS A 246 0.05 13.66 -4.75
N ILE A 247 -0.67 14.73 -5.14
CA ILE A 247 -2.14 14.80 -5.00
C ILE A 247 -2.87 13.65 -5.72
N ARG A 248 -2.39 13.20 -6.90
CA ARG A 248 -3.00 12.06 -7.61
C ARG A 248 -2.84 10.76 -6.82
N LEU A 249 -1.66 10.51 -6.28
CA LEU A 249 -1.41 9.37 -5.40
C LEU A 249 -2.27 9.43 -4.13
N LEU A 250 -2.39 10.62 -3.51
CA LEU A 250 -3.30 10.81 -2.37
C LEU A 250 -4.75 10.48 -2.72
N LYS A 251 -5.21 10.96 -3.86
CA LYS A 251 -6.56 10.61 -4.33
C LYS A 251 -6.70 9.11 -4.55
N ALA A 252 -5.69 8.44 -5.09
CA ALA A 252 -5.68 6.99 -5.24
C ALA A 252 -5.81 6.26 -3.90
N MET A 253 -5.07 6.71 -2.88
CA MET A 253 -5.08 6.11 -1.53
C MET A 253 -6.41 6.31 -0.78
N PHE A 254 -7.03 7.49 -0.92
CA PHE A 254 -8.19 7.88 -0.09
C PHE A 254 -9.51 7.96 -0.87
N ASN A 255 -9.53 7.62 -2.16
CA ASN A 255 -10.75 7.64 -2.96
C ASN A 255 -11.72 6.53 -2.52
N LYS A 256 -13.03 6.85 -2.59
CA LYS A 256 -14.12 5.90 -2.45
C LYS A 256 -14.72 5.64 -3.83
N GLN A 257 -14.12 4.73 -4.57
CA GLN A 257 -14.67 4.36 -5.87
C GLN A 257 -15.98 3.58 -5.69
N LYS A 258 -17.07 4.10 -6.24
CA LYS A 258 -18.41 3.50 -6.13
C LYS A 258 -18.97 3.05 -7.48
N LYS A 259 -18.41 3.53 -8.57
CA LYS A 259 -18.85 3.24 -9.94
C LYS A 259 -17.63 3.03 -10.82
N PHE A 260 -17.72 2.08 -11.72
CA PHE A 260 -16.73 1.78 -12.73
C PHE A 260 -17.36 1.97 -14.11
N GLU A 261 -16.57 2.29 -15.10
CA GLU A 261 -17.02 2.41 -16.48
C GLU A 261 -17.38 1.02 -17.05
N ASP A 262 -16.54 0.03 -16.78
CA ASP A 262 -16.78 -1.36 -17.13
C ASP A 262 -17.46 -2.10 -15.98
N SER A 263 -18.65 -2.68 -16.25
CA SER A 263 -19.42 -3.44 -15.26
C SER A 263 -18.84 -4.83 -14.96
N LEU A 264 -18.00 -5.36 -15.84
CA LEU A 264 -17.29 -6.63 -15.69
C LEU A 264 -15.84 -6.43 -15.28
N PHE A 265 -15.57 -5.38 -14.55
CA PHE A 265 -14.25 -5.06 -14.05
C PHE A 265 -13.78 -6.10 -13.06
N TYR A 266 -12.60 -6.67 -13.33
CA TYR A 266 -11.90 -7.57 -12.44
C TYR A 266 -10.74 -6.85 -11.75
N ASP A 267 -10.81 -6.76 -10.44
CA ASP A 267 -9.67 -6.46 -9.60
C ASP A 267 -9.89 -7.05 -8.19
N VAL A 268 -9.02 -7.92 -7.75
CA VAL A 268 -9.04 -8.55 -6.42
C VAL A 268 -8.36 -7.68 -5.36
N SER A 269 -8.22 -6.40 -5.60
CA SER A 269 -7.49 -5.47 -4.76
C SER A 269 -8.43 -4.57 -4.00
N ALA A 270 -8.02 -4.18 -2.81
CA ALA A 270 -8.73 -3.22 -1.98
C ALA A 270 -7.83 -2.01 -1.69
N TRP A 271 -8.45 -0.84 -1.64
CA TRP A 271 -7.83 0.40 -1.24
C TRP A 271 -8.81 1.23 -0.41
N SER A 272 -8.67 2.53 -0.31
CA SER A 272 -9.37 3.42 0.62
C SER A 272 -8.79 3.31 2.02
N PHE A 273 -7.60 3.89 2.17
CA PHE A 273 -6.77 3.76 3.38
C PHE A 273 -7.47 4.17 4.68
N GLN A 274 -8.41 5.12 4.62
CA GLN A 274 -9.20 5.48 5.79
C GLN A 274 -10.00 4.30 6.36
N HIS A 275 -10.40 3.35 5.52
CA HIS A 275 -11.11 2.15 5.96
C HIS A 275 -10.14 1.01 6.29
N SER A 276 -9.11 0.79 5.45
CA SER A 276 -8.11 -0.27 5.68
C SER A 276 -7.35 -0.05 6.98
N PHE A 277 -7.03 1.21 7.32
CA PHE A 277 -6.37 1.58 8.56
C PHE A 277 -7.35 1.90 9.71
N ASN A 278 -8.66 1.84 9.47
CA ASN A 278 -9.68 2.15 10.48
C ASN A 278 -9.43 3.47 11.22
N VAL A 279 -9.16 4.53 10.48
CA VAL A 279 -8.91 5.87 11.04
C VAL A 279 -10.13 6.77 10.90
N ASN A 280 -10.33 7.66 11.89
CA ASN A 280 -11.15 8.85 11.69
C ASN A 280 -10.51 9.71 10.63
N PHE A 281 -11.32 10.28 9.74
CA PHE A 281 -10.83 11.01 8.61
C PHE A 281 -11.85 12.05 8.17
N ASP A 282 -11.39 13.27 7.90
CA ASP A 282 -12.21 14.37 7.41
C ASP A 282 -11.42 15.33 6.53
N TYR A 283 -12.12 16.04 5.65
CA TYR A 283 -11.55 17.10 4.84
C TYR A 283 -11.79 18.48 5.49
N SER A 284 -10.78 19.35 5.47
CA SER A 284 -10.89 20.71 5.96
C SER A 284 -10.64 21.76 4.89
N LYS A 285 -11.45 22.85 4.96
CA LYS A 285 -11.28 24.05 4.15
C LYS A 285 -10.35 25.06 4.79
N SER A 286 -10.10 25.00 6.11
CA SER A 286 -9.21 25.92 6.78
C SER A 286 -7.75 25.64 6.45
N LYS A 287 -6.97 26.68 6.18
CA LYS A 287 -5.51 26.60 6.03
C LYS A 287 -4.80 26.67 7.39
N ASP A 288 -5.41 27.30 8.36
CA ASP A 288 -4.81 27.61 9.67
C ASP A 288 -4.62 26.36 10.54
N ILE A 289 -5.22 25.26 10.15
CA ILE A 289 -5.08 23.98 10.85
C ILE A 289 -3.82 23.21 10.47
N ILE A 290 -3.16 23.60 9.38
CA ILE A 290 -1.93 22.94 8.93
C ILE A 290 -0.78 23.54 9.74
N GLY A 291 -0.22 22.76 10.64
CA GLY A 291 0.94 23.12 11.45
C GLY A 291 2.26 22.78 10.78
N GLU A 292 3.27 22.44 11.56
CA GLU A 292 4.61 22.12 11.07
C GLU A 292 4.64 20.85 10.23
N GLU A 293 5.47 20.85 9.18
CA GLU A 293 5.73 19.63 8.39
C GLU A 293 6.46 18.59 9.25
N ILE A 294 5.95 17.37 9.26
CA ILE A 294 6.56 16.27 10.01
C ILE A 294 7.76 15.76 9.21
N GLN A 295 8.96 16.09 9.66
CA GLN A 295 10.19 15.58 9.06
C GLN A 295 10.43 14.14 9.48
N ASP A 296 10.32 13.85 10.78
CA ASP A 296 10.44 12.51 11.34
C ASP A 296 9.23 12.16 12.18
N LEU A 297 8.70 10.98 11.96
CA LEU A 297 7.63 10.43 12.77
C LEU A 297 8.22 9.88 14.07
N ILE A 298 7.64 10.30 15.18
CA ILE A 298 8.02 9.78 16.50
C ILE A 298 7.11 8.58 16.80
N HIS A 299 7.73 7.44 17.06
CA HIS A 299 7.01 6.25 17.49
C HIS A 299 6.23 6.56 18.79
N PRO A 300 4.93 6.29 18.84
CA PRO A 300 4.14 6.59 20.03
C PRO A 300 4.62 5.75 21.21
N VAL A 301 4.65 6.37 22.38
CA VAL A 301 5.05 5.70 23.61
C VAL A 301 3.83 5.03 24.25
N GLY A 302 4.01 3.79 24.70
CA GLY A 302 2.99 3.10 25.47
C GLY A 302 2.82 3.70 26.85
N ILE A 303 1.61 3.60 27.40
CA ILE A 303 1.26 4.12 28.73
C ILE A 303 0.92 2.95 29.66
N LEU A 304 1.62 2.90 30.79
CA LEU A 304 1.34 2.06 31.93
C LEU A 304 1.48 2.93 33.19
N ASP A 305 0.37 3.40 33.73
CA ASP A 305 0.39 4.45 34.74
C ASP A 305 0.94 4.01 36.09
N LYS A 306 0.63 2.79 36.52
CA LYS A 306 1.00 2.31 37.86
C LYS A 306 0.97 0.79 37.98
N LYS A 307 1.65 0.30 39.03
CA LYS A 307 1.50 -1.08 39.49
C LYS A 307 0.14 -1.27 40.16
N VAL A 308 -0.52 -2.39 39.89
CA VAL A 308 -1.80 -2.78 40.52
C VAL A 308 -1.77 -4.26 40.94
N GLU A 309 -2.66 -4.62 41.87
CA GLU A 309 -2.71 -5.97 42.44
C GLU A 309 -3.82 -6.85 41.86
N TYR A 310 -4.68 -6.30 40.96
CA TYR A 310 -5.75 -7.07 40.37
C TYR A 310 -5.52 -7.41 38.91
N ALA A 311 -5.54 -6.43 37.99
CA ALA A 311 -5.37 -6.72 36.56
C ALA A 311 -4.91 -5.53 35.71
N TYR A 312 -4.30 -5.86 34.59
CA TYR A 312 -3.95 -4.95 33.49
C TYR A 312 -4.78 -5.28 32.26
N LEU A 313 -5.35 -4.26 31.61
CA LEU A 313 -6.20 -4.41 30.43
C LEU A 313 -5.70 -3.54 29.27
N PHE A 314 -5.80 -4.06 28.05
CA PHE A 314 -5.62 -3.29 26.82
C PHE A 314 -6.55 -3.78 25.72
N GLU A 315 -7.02 -2.87 24.86
CA GLU A 315 -7.93 -3.22 23.76
C GLU A 315 -7.20 -4.00 22.66
N GLY A 316 -7.88 -4.97 22.04
CA GLY A 316 -7.30 -5.88 21.04
C GLY A 316 -7.21 -5.32 19.62
N ASN A 317 -7.72 -4.11 19.39
CA ASN A 317 -7.84 -3.49 18.08
C ASN A 317 -6.63 -2.64 17.64
N GLY A 318 -5.59 -2.54 18.47
CA GLY A 318 -4.39 -1.77 18.16
C GLY A 318 -3.48 -2.47 17.15
N TYR A 319 -2.76 -1.68 16.35
CA TYR A 319 -1.89 -2.19 15.29
C TYR A 319 -0.83 -3.19 15.80
N PHE A 320 -0.19 -2.88 16.93
CA PHE A 320 0.84 -3.74 17.52
C PHE A 320 0.30 -4.76 18.53
N THR A 321 -0.99 -4.78 18.80
CA THR A 321 -1.60 -5.67 19.80
C THR A 321 -1.32 -7.16 19.59
N PRO A 322 -1.36 -7.71 18.34
CA PRO A 322 -1.03 -9.12 18.13
C PRO A 322 0.40 -9.48 18.54
N GLY A 323 1.38 -8.60 18.25
CA GLY A 323 2.76 -8.80 18.66
C GLY A 323 2.94 -8.72 20.19
N ALA A 324 2.24 -7.80 20.83
CA ALA A 324 2.22 -7.67 22.29
C ALA A 324 1.64 -8.91 22.96
N LEU A 325 0.49 -9.40 22.46
CA LEU A 325 -0.13 -10.62 22.97
C LEU A 325 0.82 -11.82 22.82
N TYR A 326 1.41 -11.99 21.64
CA TYR A 326 2.39 -13.07 21.41
C TYR A 326 3.55 -12.98 22.38
N SER A 327 4.09 -11.79 22.63
CA SER A 327 5.20 -11.58 23.56
C SER A 327 4.82 -11.93 25.01
N LEU A 328 3.59 -11.57 25.45
CA LEU A 328 3.08 -11.93 26.78
C LEU A 328 2.92 -13.44 26.94
N LEU A 329 2.33 -14.11 25.96
CA LEU A 329 2.14 -15.57 25.97
C LEU A 329 3.47 -16.31 25.94
N ASN A 330 4.42 -15.87 25.13
CA ASN A 330 5.76 -16.47 25.05
C ASN A 330 6.59 -16.32 26.35
N LYS A 331 6.26 -15.32 27.17
CA LYS A 331 6.83 -15.15 28.52
C LYS A 331 6.05 -15.90 29.60
N GLY A 332 5.10 -16.74 29.22
CA GLY A 332 4.36 -17.64 30.10
C GLY A 332 3.21 -16.95 30.86
N LEU A 333 2.83 -15.73 30.49
CA LEU A 333 1.67 -15.07 31.10
C LEU A 333 0.36 -15.66 30.58
N ARG A 334 -0.58 -15.85 31.49
CA ARG A 334 -1.96 -16.21 31.16
C ARG A 334 -2.73 -14.96 30.84
N VAL A 335 -3.19 -14.85 29.61
CA VAL A 335 -4.00 -13.73 29.13
C VAL A 335 -5.41 -14.19 28.86
N LYS A 336 -6.40 -13.46 29.36
CA LYS A 336 -7.81 -13.67 29.06
C LYS A 336 -8.27 -12.67 28.00
N ILE A 337 -9.33 -13.04 27.26
CA ILE A 337 -9.93 -12.18 26.24
C ILE A 337 -11.41 -11.94 26.56
N GLY A 338 -11.85 -10.70 26.44
CA GLY A 338 -13.24 -10.31 26.56
C GLY A 338 -14.03 -10.71 25.32
N LEU A 339 -14.95 -11.65 25.44
CA LEU A 339 -15.81 -12.12 24.33
C LEU A 339 -17.07 -11.26 24.14
N LYS A 340 -17.31 -10.30 25.02
CA LYS A 340 -18.42 -9.32 24.97
C LYS A 340 -17.93 -7.97 25.48
N PRO A 341 -18.55 -6.87 25.03
CA PRO A 341 -18.32 -5.57 25.65
C PRO A 341 -18.68 -5.60 27.15
N PHE A 342 -17.88 -4.89 27.96
CA PHE A 342 -18.10 -4.82 29.40
C PHE A 342 -17.68 -3.46 29.93
N LYS A 343 -18.13 -3.17 31.18
CA LYS A 343 -17.71 -1.97 31.93
C LYS A 343 -16.96 -2.39 33.19
N LEU A 344 -15.86 -1.68 33.46
CA LEU A 344 -15.05 -1.89 34.65
C LEU A 344 -14.48 -0.55 35.12
N GLU A 345 -14.65 -0.26 36.41
CA GLU A 345 -14.24 1.04 37.02
C GLU A 345 -14.70 2.27 36.19
N GLY A 346 -15.96 2.25 35.71
CA GLY A 346 -16.54 3.35 34.93
C GLY A 346 -16.09 3.45 33.47
N LYS A 347 -15.10 2.69 33.07
CA LYS A 347 -14.60 2.63 31.68
C LYS A 347 -15.28 1.50 30.90
N SER A 348 -15.66 1.78 29.64
CA SER A 348 -16.21 0.79 28.73
C SER A 348 -15.07 0.16 27.92
N TYR A 349 -15.12 -1.16 27.77
CA TYR A 349 -14.20 -1.98 26.98
C TYR A 349 -14.98 -2.74 25.94
N ASP A 350 -14.41 -2.89 24.75
CA ASP A 350 -15.02 -3.63 23.66
C ASP A 350 -14.64 -5.11 23.73
N TYR A 351 -15.32 -5.96 22.93
CA TYR A 351 -14.89 -7.33 22.74
C TYR A 351 -13.46 -7.37 22.19
N GLY A 352 -12.72 -8.45 22.46
CA GLY A 352 -11.31 -8.53 22.09
C GLY A 352 -10.36 -7.81 23.05
N THR A 353 -10.86 -7.19 24.13
CA THR A 353 -10.00 -6.63 25.18
C THR A 353 -9.26 -7.73 25.91
N TYR A 354 -7.94 -7.59 26.03
CA TYR A 354 -7.09 -8.52 26.75
C TYR A 354 -7.00 -8.11 28.23
N LEU A 355 -7.03 -9.13 29.08
CA LEU A 355 -6.90 -8.97 30.53
C LEU A 355 -5.78 -9.90 31.05
N ILE A 356 -4.85 -9.30 31.79
CA ILE A 356 -3.77 -9.99 32.49
C ILE A 356 -4.04 -9.86 33.98
N SER A 357 -4.52 -10.92 34.61
CA SER A 357 -4.70 -10.93 36.08
C SER A 357 -3.34 -11.04 36.75
N VAL A 358 -3.14 -10.33 37.87
CA VAL A 358 -1.93 -10.43 38.68
C VAL A 358 -1.89 -11.77 39.42
N LYS A 359 -3.03 -12.26 39.88
CA LYS A 359 -3.15 -13.57 40.52
C LYS A 359 -3.20 -14.72 39.51
N ASN A 360 -2.82 -15.90 39.93
CA ASN A 360 -2.77 -17.13 39.14
C ASN A 360 -1.78 -17.07 37.96
N GLN A 361 -0.66 -16.42 38.14
CA GLN A 361 0.47 -16.39 37.22
C GLN A 361 1.67 -17.14 37.83
N SER A 362 2.61 -17.53 37.00
CA SER A 362 3.90 -18.06 37.45
C SER A 362 4.87 -17.00 37.96
N LEU A 363 4.65 -15.74 37.57
CA LEU A 363 5.42 -14.56 37.95
C LEU A 363 4.75 -13.85 39.12
N ASN A 364 5.54 -13.20 39.97
CA ASN A 364 5.03 -12.34 41.04
C ASN A 364 4.60 -10.95 40.52
N SER A 365 3.92 -10.16 41.34
CA SER A 365 3.37 -8.86 40.97
C SER A 365 4.40 -7.88 40.39
N ASP A 366 5.64 -7.86 40.95
CA ASP A 366 6.71 -7.00 40.46
C ASP A 366 7.23 -7.44 39.09
N GLN A 367 7.41 -8.73 38.92
CA GLN A 367 7.87 -9.31 37.64
C GLN A 367 6.80 -9.07 36.54
N ILE A 368 5.52 -9.23 36.86
CA ILE A 368 4.41 -8.95 35.93
C ILE A 368 4.41 -7.48 35.53
N TYR A 369 4.48 -6.56 36.50
CA TYR A 369 4.53 -5.12 36.24
C TYR A 369 5.68 -4.72 35.31
N ASN A 370 6.90 -5.18 35.64
CA ASN A 370 8.10 -4.87 34.87
C ASN A 370 7.99 -5.40 33.44
N LEU A 371 7.51 -6.65 33.27
CA LEU A 371 7.32 -7.25 31.94
C LEU A 371 6.27 -6.49 31.11
N ILE A 372 5.12 -6.17 31.72
CA ILE A 372 4.07 -5.42 31.04
C ILE A 372 4.54 -4.00 30.69
N SER A 373 5.34 -3.35 31.56
CA SER A 373 5.91 -2.03 31.30
C SER A 373 6.81 -2.03 30.05
N VAL A 374 7.70 -3.02 29.93
CA VAL A 374 8.57 -3.18 28.75
C VAL A 374 7.73 -3.43 27.49
N ILE A 375 6.74 -4.33 27.57
CA ILE A 375 5.87 -4.67 26.43
C ILE A 375 5.01 -3.47 26.05
N ALA A 376 4.44 -2.74 27.02
CA ALA A 376 3.65 -1.53 26.75
C ALA A 376 4.48 -0.49 25.98
N SER A 377 5.71 -0.23 26.44
CA SER A 377 6.61 0.71 25.79
C SER A 377 6.96 0.26 24.36
N HIS A 378 7.34 -1.01 24.18
CA HIS A 378 7.77 -1.54 22.88
C HIS A 378 6.66 -1.56 21.83
N TYR A 379 5.43 -1.90 22.24
CA TYR A 379 4.27 -2.02 21.36
C TYR A 379 3.31 -0.83 21.43
N SER A 380 3.70 0.27 22.08
CA SER A 380 2.88 1.50 22.17
C SER A 380 1.49 1.28 22.78
N LEU A 381 1.35 0.33 23.70
CA LEU A 381 0.05 -0.03 24.27
C LEU A 381 -0.45 1.01 25.28
N GLN A 382 -1.74 1.25 25.25
CA GLN A 382 -2.46 2.03 26.26
C GLN A 382 -3.07 1.07 27.28
N ILE A 383 -2.39 0.85 28.40
CA ILE A 383 -2.78 -0.13 29.41
C ILE A 383 -3.59 0.50 30.53
N SER A 384 -4.77 -0.04 30.76
CA SER A 384 -5.61 0.32 31.90
C SER A 384 -5.23 -0.54 33.10
N CYS A 385 -4.99 0.13 34.22
CA CYS A 385 -4.65 -0.50 35.51
C CYS A 385 -5.91 -0.58 36.37
N VAL A 386 -6.34 -1.79 36.70
CA VAL A 386 -7.57 -2.06 37.51
C VAL A 386 -7.17 -2.56 38.88
N LYS A 387 -7.81 -1.98 39.94
CA LYS A 387 -7.55 -2.28 41.36
C LYS A 387 -8.38 -3.44 41.86
#